data_ae758a6c5ec544150077260d8fc370ef
#
_entry.id   ae758a6c5ec544150077260d8fc370ef
#
_cell.length_a   1.000
_cell.length_b   1.000
_cell.length_c   1.000
_cell.angle_alpha   90.00
_cell.angle_beta   90.00
_cell.angle_gamma   90.00
#
_symmetry.space_group_name_H-M   'P 1'
#
loop_
_entity.id
_entity.type
_entity.pdbx_description
1 polymer ?
#
loop_
_entity_poly.entity_id
_entity_poly.type
_entity_poly.pdbx_seq_one_letter_code
_entity_poly.pdbx_strand_id
1 'polypeptide(L)'
;FAKFALDPGETKTVTFALSKRAFAYYEPKVHDFYVEPGDFLVEIGRSSRDIVLSEKVTVTGTYLLADHYDENSLIGDAMRDERVSDIVKALMENGFMDFGGSEGGSGSEAISKDMMAAMFEYTPLRSGLSFSNGRLKRADLQEVLKKMNERIKK
;
A
#
# COMPACT_ATOMS: atom_id res chain seq x y z
N PHE A 1 5.47 -26.16 -12.42
CA PHE A 1 6.45 -26.96 -11.68
C PHE A 1 7.22 -27.86 -12.64
N ALA A 2 8.43 -28.25 -12.28
CA ALA A 2 9.19 -29.30 -12.98
C ALA A 2 9.58 -30.39 -11.98
N LYS A 3 9.53 -31.64 -12.43
CA LYS A 3 9.97 -32.81 -11.65
C LYS A 3 11.00 -33.57 -12.46
N PHE A 4 12.13 -33.89 -11.84
CA PHE A 4 13.22 -34.58 -12.48
C PHE A 4 13.93 -35.50 -11.48
N ALA A 5 14.55 -36.55 -11.96
CA ALA A 5 15.44 -37.37 -11.18
C ALA A 5 16.88 -36.87 -11.34
N LEU A 6 17.71 -37.09 -10.32
CA LEU A 6 19.14 -36.80 -10.29
C LEU A 6 19.88 -38.04 -9.73
N ASP A 7 20.95 -38.43 -10.36
CA ASP A 7 21.86 -39.43 -9.82
C ASP A 7 22.78 -38.80 -8.75
N PRO A 8 23.37 -39.62 -7.86
CA PRO A 8 24.30 -39.12 -6.86
C PRO A 8 25.47 -38.36 -7.52
N GLY A 9 25.68 -37.10 -7.17
CA GLY A 9 26.70 -36.20 -7.73
C GLY A 9 26.30 -35.52 -9.04
N GLU A 10 25.12 -35.77 -9.61
CA GLU A 10 24.62 -35.09 -10.78
C GLU A 10 24.14 -33.65 -10.44
N THR A 11 24.44 -32.71 -11.35
CA THR A 11 23.96 -31.34 -11.28
C THR A 11 23.10 -31.03 -12.51
N LYS A 12 21.95 -30.42 -12.32
CA LYS A 12 21.05 -30.04 -13.41
C LYS A 12 20.58 -28.59 -13.28
N THR A 13 20.72 -27.83 -14.36
CA THR A 13 20.17 -26.50 -14.47
C THR A 13 18.72 -26.58 -14.93
N VAL A 14 17.81 -25.90 -14.18
CA VAL A 14 16.39 -25.82 -14.52
C VAL A 14 16.02 -24.36 -14.68
N THR A 15 15.38 -24.03 -15.80
CA THR A 15 14.94 -22.68 -16.11
C THR A 15 13.42 -22.58 -16.01
N PHE A 16 12.92 -21.58 -15.29
CA PHE A 16 11.51 -21.24 -15.21
C PHE A 16 11.29 -19.86 -15.82
N ALA A 17 10.37 -19.76 -16.79
CA ALA A 17 9.91 -18.49 -17.29
C ALA A 17 8.72 -18.02 -16.41
N LEU A 18 8.93 -16.94 -15.67
CA LEU A 18 7.87 -16.30 -14.89
C LEU A 18 7.09 -15.36 -15.80
N SER A 19 5.85 -15.75 -16.11
CA SER A 19 4.95 -14.90 -16.88
C SER A 19 4.33 -13.80 -16.00
N LYS A 20 3.66 -12.81 -16.62
CA LYS A 20 2.86 -11.80 -15.92
C LYS A 20 1.94 -12.41 -14.86
N ARG A 21 1.38 -13.59 -15.12
CA ARG A 21 0.48 -14.31 -14.21
C ARG A 21 1.14 -14.70 -12.88
N ALA A 22 2.46 -14.91 -12.86
CA ALA A 22 3.17 -15.26 -11.62
C ALA A 22 3.15 -14.12 -10.58
N PHE A 23 3.00 -12.88 -11.03
CA PHE A 23 2.97 -11.68 -10.20
C PHE A 23 1.55 -11.10 -10.02
N ALA A 24 0.53 -11.74 -10.61
CA ALA A 24 -0.83 -11.22 -10.68
C ALA A 24 -1.76 -11.85 -9.66
N TYR A 25 -2.67 -11.06 -9.13
CA TYR A 25 -3.87 -11.50 -8.41
C TYR A 25 -5.13 -11.14 -9.20
N TYR A 26 -6.25 -11.78 -8.87
CA TYR A 26 -7.53 -11.44 -9.49
C TYR A 26 -8.08 -10.16 -8.84
N GLU A 27 -8.32 -9.13 -9.66
CA GLU A 27 -8.88 -7.86 -9.20
C GLU A 27 -10.33 -7.71 -9.67
N PRO A 28 -11.30 -7.76 -8.73
CA PRO A 28 -12.72 -7.68 -9.06
C PRO A 28 -13.13 -6.42 -9.82
N LYS A 29 -12.45 -5.29 -9.60
CA LYS A 29 -12.78 -4.01 -10.26
C LYS A 29 -12.58 -4.04 -11.77
N VAL A 30 -11.55 -4.77 -12.22
CA VAL A 30 -11.25 -4.91 -13.65
C VAL A 30 -11.71 -6.24 -14.23
N HIS A 31 -12.29 -7.13 -13.38
CA HIS A 31 -12.71 -8.49 -13.75
C HIS A 31 -11.61 -9.31 -14.45
N ASP A 32 -10.35 -9.07 -14.08
CA ASP A 32 -9.18 -9.73 -14.69
C ASP A 32 -8.02 -9.83 -13.68
N PHE A 33 -6.92 -10.47 -14.14
CA PHE A 33 -5.67 -10.56 -13.39
C PHE A 33 -4.86 -9.28 -13.53
N TYR A 34 -4.64 -8.65 -12.38
CA TYR A 34 -3.90 -7.40 -12.24
C TYR A 34 -2.54 -7.65 -11.60
N VAL A 35 -1.51 -6.98 -12.10
CA VAL A 35 -0.17 -6.93 -11.49
C VAL A 35 0.03 -5.54 -10.94
N GLU A 36 0.09 -5.44 -9.63
CA GLU A 36 0.40 -4.20 -8.95
C GLU A 36 1.87 -3.85 -9.16
N PRO A 37 2.21 -2.59 -9.48
CA PRO A 37 3.60 -2.19 -9.56
C PRO A 37 4.23 -2.19 -8.17
N GLY A 38 5.49 -2.62 -8.10
CA GLY A 38 6.21 -2.70 -6.82
C GLY A 38 7.35 -3.70 -6.84
N ASP A 39 7.94 -3.91 -5.68
CA ASP A 39 9.03 -4.84 -5.48
C ASP A 39 8.50 -6.22 -5.07
N PHE A 40 8.91 -7.24 -5.80
CA PHE A 40 8.61 -8.64 -5.52
C PHE A 40 9.89 -9.37 -5.15
N LEU A 41 9.79 -10.29 -4.20
CA LEU A 41 10.87 -11.23 -3.88
C LEU A 41 10.62 -12.55 -4.59
N VAL A 42 11.59 -12.95 -5.42
CA VAL A 42 11.63 -14.30 -6.01
C VAL A 42 12.50 -15.15 -5.11
N GLU A 43 11.89 -16.12 -4.47
CA GLU A 43 12.54 -16.92 -3.44
C GLU A 43 12.68 -18.38 -3.88
N ILE A 44 13.84 -18.97 -3.59
CA ILE A 44 14.11 -20.38 -3.76
C ILE A 44 14.35 -20.97 -2.38
N GLY A 45 13.52 -21.92 -1.99
CA GLY A 45 13.60 -22.56 -0.68
C GLY A 45 13.42 -24.08 -0.76
N ARG A 46 13.87 -24.76 0.26
CA ARG A 46 13.58 -26.18 0.49
C ARG A 46 12.14 -26.36 1.00
N SER A 47 11.60 -25.30 1.61
CA SER A 47 10.21 -25.17 2.03
C SER A 47 9.86 -23.67 2.13
N SER A 48 8.61 -23.32 2.39
CA SER A 48 8.16 -21.95 2.63
C SER A 48 8.77 -21.30 3.88
N ARG A 49 9.47 -22.06 4.72
CA ARG A 49 10.16 -21.59 5.93
C ARG A 49 11.68 -21.77 5.89
N ASP A 50 12.19 -22.36 4.82
CA ASP A 50 13.63 -22.61 4.61
C ASP A 50 14.02 -22.02 3.25
N ILE A 51 14.14 -20.69 3.20
CA ILE A 51 14.51 -19.92 2.01
C ILE A 51 16.03 -19.93 1.92
N VAL A 52 16.55 -20.35 0.79
CA VAL A 52 18.00 -20.49 0.53
C VAL A 52 18.52 -19.32 -0.30
N LEU A 53 17.73 -18.85 -1.27
CA LEU A 53 18.06 -17.73 -2.14
C LEU A 53 16.85 -16.82 -2.25
N SER A 54 17.11 -15.52 -2.31
CA SER A 54 16.09 -14.51 -2.54
C SER A 54 16.65 -13.43 -3.45
N GLU A 55 15.88 -13.02 -4.46
CA GLU A 55 16.24 -11.95 -5.39
C GLU A 55 15.05 -11.00 -5.54
N LYS A 56 15.35 -9.70 -5.56
CA LYS A 56 14.34 -8.66 -5.70
C LYS A 56 14.13 -8.32 -7.17
N VAL A 57 12.86 -8.33 -7.60
CA VAL A 57 12.44 -7.94 -8.94
C VAL A 57 11.46 -6.78 -8.82
N THR A 58 11.78 -5.64 -9.44
CA THR A 58 10.87 -4.50 -9.49
C THR A 58 9.98 -4.62 -10.72
N VAL A 59 8.67 -4.66 -10.50
CA VAL A 59 7.66 -4.65 -11.56
C VAL A 59 7.16 -3.22 -11.73
N THR A 60 7.26 -2.69 -12.94
CA THR A 60 6.75 -1.37 -13.29
C THR A 60 5.35 -1.49 -13.88
N GLY A 61 4.51 -0.50 -13.61
CA GLY A 61 3.13 -0.47 -14.10
C GLY A 61 2.39 0.77 -13.62
N THR A 62 1.08 0.78 -13.81
CA THR A 62 0.20 1.85 -13.33
C THR A 62 -0.65 1.30 -12.20
N TYR A 63 -0.72 2.01 -11.08
CA TYR A 63 -1.62 1.64 -9.99
C TYR A 63 -3.08 1.73 -10.45
N LEU A 64 -3.88 0.78 -9.99
CA LEU A 64 -5.31 0.82 -10.18
C LEU A 64 -5.90 1.91 -9.28
N LEU A 65 -6.36 2.99 -9.90
CA LEU A 65 -6.93 4.12 -9.17
C LEU A 65 -8.35 3.78 -8.69
N ALA A 66 -8.74 4.38 -7.57
CA ALA A 66 -10.10 4.25 -7.04
C ALA A 66 -11.12 4.91 -7.97
N ASP A 67 -12.28 4.28 -8.12
CA ASP A 67 -13.46 4.82 -8.79
C ASP A 67 -14.42 5.49 -7.79
N HIS A 68 -14.22 5.24 -6.50
CA HIS A 68 -14.96 5.82 -5.39
C HIS A 68 -14.12 5.84 -4.12
N TYR A 69 -14.26 6.92 -3.33
CA TYR A 69 -13.68 7.06 -2.00
C TYR A 69 -14.77 7.08 -0.93
N ASP A 70 -14.56 6.29 0.12
CA ASP A 70 -15.43 6.22 1.30
C ASP A 70 -14.62 6.36 2.61
N GLU A 71 -15.29 6.25 3.76
CA GLU A 71 -14.67 6.33 5.08
C GLU A 71 -13.62 5.22 5.33
N ASN A 72 -13.71 4.09 4.61
CA ASN A 72 -12.80 2.94 4.74
C ASN A 72 -11.64 2.98 3.74
N SER A 73 -11.71 3.87 2.76
CA SER A 73 -10.63 4.04 1.78
C SER A 73 -9.31 4.37 2.47
N LEU A 74 -8.22 3.74 2.02
CA LEU A 74 -6.92 3.90 2.66
C LEU A 74 -6.29 5.24 2.30
N ILE A 75 -5.64 5.85 3.28
CA ILE A 75 -4.89 7.11 3.08
C ILE A 75 -3.80 6.92 2.03
N GLY A 76 -3.06 5.80 2.07
CA GLY A 76 -2.01 5.51 1.10
C GLY A 76 -2.52 5.47 -0.34
N ASP A 77 -3.68 4.85 -0.59
CA ASP A 77 -4.29 4.81 -1.91
C ASP A 77 -4.68 6.22 -2.39
N ALA A 78 -5.31 7.00 -1.52
CA ALA A 78 -5.72 8.36 -1.83
C ALA A 78 -4.50 9.32 -2.02
N MET A 79 -3.40 9.06 -1.33
CA MET A 79 -2.15 9.83 -1.50
C MET A 79 -1.43 9.51 -2.81
N ARG A 80 -1.57 8.28 -3.34
CA ARG A 80 -1.02 7.86 -4.65
C ARG A 80 -1.86 8.35 -5.83
N ASP A 81 -3.13 8.67 -5.60
CA ASP A 81 -4.02 9.19 -6.64
C ASP A 81 -3.85 10.71 -6.79
N GLU A 82 -3.13 11.12 -7.85
CA GLU A 82 -2.85 12.54 -8.14
C GLU A 82 -4.13 13.40 -8.26
N ARG A 83 -5.28 12.78 -8.58
CA ARG A 83 -6.56 13.48 -8.68
C ARG A 83 -7.05 14.02 -7.34
N VAL A 84 -6.65 13.40 -6.22
CA VAL A 84 -7.17 13.71 -4.88
C VAL A 84 -6.08 13.87 -3.80
N SER A 85 -4.83 13.61 -4.11
CA SER A 85 -3.72 13.63 -3.14
C SER A 85 -3.55 14.97 -2.42
N ASP A 86 -3.83 16.08 -3.10
CA ASP A 86 -3.79 17.43 -2.52
C ASP A 86 -4.89 17.63 -1.45
N ILE A 87 -6.08 17.05 -1.66
CA ILE A 87 -7.18 17.10 -0.69
C ILE A 87 -6.80 16.32 0.57
N VAL A 88 -6.19 15.14 0.40
CA VAL A 88 -5.75 14.31 1.54
C VAL A 88 -4.62 14.96 2.30
N LYS A 89 -3.64 15.56 1.61
CA LYS A 89 -2.55 16.32 2.24
C LYS A 89 -3.11 17.47 3.10
N ALA A 90 -4.02 18.27 2.55
CA ALA A 90 -4.66 19.34 3.28
C ALA A 90 -5.46 18.82 4.50
N LEU A 91 -6.11 17.67 4.40
CA LEU A 91 -6.80 17.04 5.52
C LEU A 91 -5.82 16.64 6.62
N MET A 92 -4.66 16.10 6.26
CA MET A 92 -3.61 15.71 7.21
C MET A 92 -2.97 16.91 7.92
N GLU A 93 -2.70 17.99 7.20
CA GLU A 93 -2.14 19.23 7.73
C GLU A 93 -3.11 19.94 8.68
N ASN A 94 -4.41 19.84 8.44
CA ASN A 94 -5.47 20.45 9.26
C ASN A 94 -5.84 19.63 10.52
N GLY A 95 -4.96 18.72 10.96
CA GLY A 95 -5.10 18.02 12.24
C GLY A 95 -5.85 16.69 12.15
N PHE A 96 -5.72 15.99 11.02
CA PHE A 96 -6.19 14.61 10.90
C PHE A 96 -5.63 13.71 12.01
N MET A 97 -4.37 13.94 12.41
CA MET A 97 -3.75 13.31 13.55
C MET A 97 -3.04 14.33 14.43
N ASP A 98 -3.54 14.49 15.62
CA ASP A 98 -2.85 15.25 16.66
C ASP A 98 -1.94 14.29 17.44
N PHE A 99 -0.75 14.03 16.93
CA PHE A 99 0.28 13.34 17.70
C PHE A 99 0.91 14.27 18.73
N GLY A 100 0.08 15.00 19.49
CA GLY A 100 0.51 15.69 20.70
C GLY A 100 1.85 16.42 20.57
N GLY A 101 1.92 17.41 19.72
CA GLY A 101 2.99 18.41 19.78
C GLY A 101 2.84 19.25 21.05
N SER A 102 2.92 18.64 22.23
CA SER A 102 3.23 19.37 23.45
C SER A 102 4.73 19.71 23.39
N GLU A 103 5.03 20.95 23.09
CA GLU A 103 6.31 21.54 23.47
C GLU A 103 6.58 21.16 24.94
N GLY A 104 7.50 20.19 25.17
CA GLY A 104 7.97 19.91 26.51
C GLY A 104 8.01 18.47 27.01
N GLY A 105 7.92 17.45 26.19
CA GLY A 105 8.09 16.05 26.58
C GLY A 105 9.47 15.51 26.18
N SER A 106 10.39 15.48 27.11
CA SER A 106 11.64 14.71 27.03
C SER A 106 11.30 13.23 26.82
N GLY A 107 11.52 12.68 25.61
CA GLY A 107 11.47 11.23 25.39
C GLY A 107 10.77 10.70 24.15
N SER A 108 10.20 11.50 23.26
CA SER A 108 9.78 10.97 21.96
C SER A 108 10.96 11.06 20.99
N GLU A 109 11.64 9.96 20.75
CA GLU A 109 12.39 9.78 19.51
C GLU A 109 11.45 10.16 18.39
N ALA A 110 11.82 11.17 17.62
CA ALA A 110 10.99 11.71 16.54
C ALA A 110 10.64 10.55 15.60
N ILE A 111 9.37 10.18 15.54
CA ILE A 111 8.88 9.20 14.58
C ILE A 111 9.33 9.68 13.20
N SER A 112 10.16 8.89 12.53
CA SER A 112 10.70 9.28 11.23
C SER A 112 9.55 9.51 10.24
N LYS A 113 9.76 10.41 9.27
CA LYS A 113 8.76 10.64 8.19
C LYS A 113 8.39 9.34 7.48
N ASP A 114 9.36 8.44 7.32
CA ASP A 114 9.16 7.15 6.66
C ASP A 114 8.30 6.21 7.51
N MET A 115 8.48 6.21 8.83
CA MET A 115 7.64 5.43 9.74
C MET A 115 6.20 5.97 9.75
N MET A 116 6.02 7.29 9.74
CA MET A 116 4.70 7.90 9.63
C MET A 116 4.03 7.56 8.29
N ALA A 117 4.77 7.66 7.18
CA ALA A 117 4.26 7.29 5.86
C ALA A 117 3.81 5.82 5.81
N ALA A 118 4.63 4.90 6.34
CA ALA A 118 4.28 3.48 6.41
C ALA A 118 3.05 3.21 7.30
N MET A 119 2.90 3.93 8.39
CA MET A 119 1.73 3.80 9.28
C MET A 119 0.45 4.30 8.60
N PHE A 120 0.54 5.39 7.81
CA PHE A 120 -0.62 5.94 7.10
C PHE A 120 -1.02 5.14 5.87
N GLU A 121 -0.11 4.37 5.29
CA GLU A 121 -0.37 3.63 4.05
C GLU A 121 -1.63 2.74 4.15
N TYR A 122 -1.76 2.04 5.28
CA TYR A 122 -2.87 1.11 5.54
C TYR A 122 -3.92 1.65 6.51
N THR A 123 -3.90 2.95 6.79
CA THR A 123 -4.85 3.60 7.70
C THR A 123 -6.07 4.10 6.92
N PRO A 124 -7.31 3.74 7.32
CA PRO A 124 -8.51 4.24 6.67
C PRO A 124 -8.79 5.71 7.01
N LEU A 125 -9.40 6.45 6.09
CA LEU A 125 -9.73 7.88 6.25
C LEU A 125 -10.55 8.17 7.51
N ARG A 126 -11.46 7.26 7.92
CA ARG A 126 -12.24 7.41 9.16
C ARG A 126 -11.39 7.49 10.43
N SER A 127 -10.18 6.99 10.42
CA SER A 127 -9.29 7.00 11.59
C SER A 127 -8.98 8.42 12.07
N GLY A 128 -9.06 9.42 11.18
CA GLY A 128 -8.94 10.82 11.54
C GLY A 128 -9.99 11.29 12.56
N LEU A 129 -11.18 10.69 12.56
CA LEU A 129 -12.20 11.00 13.56
C LEU A 129 -11.75 10.66 14.99
N SER A 130 -10.98 9.57 15.14
CA SER A 130 -10.46 9.12 16.45
C SER A 130 -9.16 9.83 16.84
N PHE A 131 -8.28 10.10 15.87
CA PHE A 131 -6.94 10.62 16.13
C PHE A 131 -6.82 12.14 16.12
N SER A 132 -7.87 12.86 15.69
CA SER A 132 -7.87 14.33 15.63
C SER A 132 -8.22 15.05 16.95
N ASN A 133 -8.40 14.32 18.06
CA ASN A 133 -8.87 14.87 19.32
C ASN A 133 -10.16 15.73 19.17
N GLY A 134 -11.06 15.29 18.29
CA GLY A 134 -12.36 15.96 18.04
C GLY A 134 -12.28 17.18 17.11
N ARG A 135 -11.11 17.49 16.53
CA ARG A 135 -10.97 18.58 15.54
C ARG A 135 -11.66 18.22 14.23
N LEU A 136 -11.52 16.99 13.78
CA LEU A 136 -12.22 16.48 12.60
C LEU A 136 -13.56 15.86 13.02
N LYS A 137 -14.66 16.40 12.53
CA LYS A 137 -16.00 15.84 12.72
C LYS A 137 -16.39 14.98 11.53
N ARG A 138 -17.36 14.09 11.73
CA ARG A 138 -17.87 13.24 10.65
C ARG A 138 -18.40 14.04 9.47
N ALA A 139 -19.04 15.18 9.73
CA ALA A 139 -19.53 16.07 8.67
C ALA A 139 -18.39 16.61 7.80
N ASP A 140 -17.26 16.97 8.40
CA ASP A 140 -16.09 17.48 7.69
C ASP A 140 -15.47 16.37 6.81
N LEU A 141 -15.38 15.15 7.33
CA LEU A 141 -14.91 13.98 6.57
C LEU A 141 -15.84 13.70 5.38
N GLN A 142 -17.16 13.75 5.57
CA GLN A 142 -18.14 13.54 4.49
C GLN A 142 -18.00 14.61 3.40
N GLU A 143 -17.74 15.86 3.77
CA GLU A 143 -17.49 16.92 2.79
C GLU A 143 -16.22 16.69 2.00
N VAL A 144 -15.15 16.23 2.67
CA VAL A 144 -13.87 15.84 2.01
C VAL A 144 -14.11 14.70 1.03
N LEU A 145 -14.79 13.63 1.45
CA LEU A 145 -15.11 12.48 0.59
C LEU A 145 -15.96 12.89 -0.61
N LYS A 146 -16.93 13.79 -0.42
CA LYS A 146 -17.72 14.35 -1.52
C LYS A 146 -16.83 15.07 -2.53
N LYS A 147 -15.92 15.94 -2.08
CA LYS A 147 -14.97 16.66 -2.95
C LYS A 147 -14.06 15.69 -3.72
N MET A 148 -13.57 14.65 -3.06
CA MET A 148 -12.75 13.62 -3.70
C MET A 148 -13.54 12.90 -4.81
N ASN A 149 -14.77 12.45 -4.51
CA ASN A 149 -15.63 11.74 -5.46
C ASN A 149 -16.12 12.62 -6.64
N GLU A 150 -16.30 13.91 -6.44
CA GLU A 150 -16.62 14.86 -7.51
C GLU A 150 -15.42 15.08 -8.45
N ARG A 151 -14.20 15.05 -7.90
CA ARG A 151 -12.97 15.27 -8.68
C ARG A 151 -12.60 14.08 -9.55
N ILE A 152 -12.79 12.85 -9.06
CA ILE A 152 -12.47 11.64 -9.84
C ILE A 152 -13.47 11.33 -10.97
N LYS A 153 -14.66 11.97 -10.96
CA LYS A 153 -15.67 11.83 -12.01
C LYS A 153 -15.46 12.74 -13.21
N LYS A 154 -14.50 13.66 -13.11
CA LYS A 154 -14.13 14.60 -14.20
C LYS A 154 -13.01 14.03 -15.06
#